data_b7513187dabbd4ac9891fa54198e5697
#
_entry.id   b7513187dabbd4ac9891fa54198e5697
#
_cell.length_a   1.000
_cell.length_b   1.000
_cell.length_c   1.000
_cell.angle_alpha   90.00
_cell.angle_beta   90.00
_cell.angle_gamma   90.00
#
_symmetry.space_group_name_H-M   'P 1'
#
loop_
_entity.id
_entity.type
_entity.pdbx_description
1 polymer ?
#
loop_
_entity_poly.entity_id
_entity_poly.type
_entity_poly.pdbx_seq_one_letter_code
_entity_poly.pdbx_strand_id
1 'polypeptide(L)'
;PMNGDSISLRNVRPDRIEPSVAAMLGNNPFSTTASSQTITVTENNHGRSSGNTVRFRNVQGSPGGVPFSTYENSSGFSITVTTTNKYTFSLGTTASITEEGGGPTVSAGPVTLEAW
;
A
#
# COMPACT_ATOMS: atom_id res chain seq x y z
N PRO A 1 22.22 -23.00 8.01
CA PRO A 1 22.15 -23.16 7.89
C PRO A 1 21.88 -23.26 7.82
N MET A 2 21.64 -23.24 8.04
CA MET A 2 21.42 -23.52 7.84
C MET A 2 21.08 -23.74 7.83
N ASN A 3 21.05 -23.68 8.13
CA ASN A 3 20.74 -23.88 8.01
C ASN A 3 20.45 -23.73 7.92
N GLY A 4 20.46 -23.65 8.20
CA GLY A 4 20.35 -23.49 8.00
C GLY A 4 20.03 -22.94 7.84
N ASP A 5 20.10 -22.72 7.83
CA ASP A 5 19.87 -22.27 7.53
C ASP A 5 19.63 -21.64 7.24
N SER A 6 19.81 -21.60 7.38
CA SER A 6 19.65 -21.05 6.99
C SER A 6 19.20 -20.39 6.80
N ILE A 7 19.18 -20.25 6.99
CA ILE A 7 18.82 -19.72 6.78
C ILE A 7 18.26 -19.28 6.83
N SER A 8 18.49 -19.22 7.07
CA SER A 8 17.96 -18.86 7.02
C SER A 8 17.30 -18.37 6.72
N LEU A 9 17.26 -18.38 6.63
CA LEU A 9 16.64 -17.93 6.27
C LEU A 9 15.81 -17.76 6.17
N ARG A 10 15.64 -17.55 6.19
CA ARG A 10 14.86 -17.24 6.18
C ARG A 10 13.78 -17.17 6.68
N ASN A 11 13.35 -17.03 6.57
CA ASN A 11 12.40 -16.91 7.66
C ASN A 11 11.22 -16.03 7.42
N VAL A 12 11.19 -15.37 6.29
CA VAL A 12 10.04 -14.57 5.88
C VAL A 12 8.97 -15.53 5.42
N ARG A 13 7.80 -15.45 6.04
CA ARG A 13 6.69 -16.29 5.65
C ARG A 13 6.03 -15.73 4.40
N PRO A 14 5.56 -16.59 3.49
CA PRO A 14 4.95 -16.09 2.25
C PRO A 14 3.71 -15.22 2.44
N ASP A 15 3.01 -15.41 3.56
CA ASP A 15 1.78 -14.68 3.83
C ASP A 15 2.01 -13.43 4.68
N ARG A 16 3.27 -13.06 4.88
CA ARG A 16 3.59 -11.95 5.75
C ARG A 16 4.54 -11.00 5.05
N ILE A 17 4.15 -9.73 5.01
CA ILE A 17 4.91 -8.66 4.37
C ILE A 17 5.65 -7.88 5.45
N GLU A 18 6.97 -7.76 5.29
CA GLU A 18 7.75 -6.89 6.15
C GLU A 18 7.55 -5.45 5.70
N PRO A 19 7.32 -4.52 6.64
CA PRO A 19 7.10 -3.12 6.24
C PRO A 19 8.24 -2.49 5.46
N SER A 20 9.46 -3.05 5.58
CA SER A 20 10.63 -2.53 4.85
C SER A 20 10.76 -3.06 3.43
N VAL A 21 9.83 -3.91 2.99
CA VAL A 21 9.86 -4.55 1.68
C VAL A 21 8.67 -4.08 0.87
N ALA A 22 8.88 -3.89 -0.43
CA ALA A 22 7.79 -3.57 -1.34
C ALA A 22 6.91 -4.80 -1.54
N ALA A 23 5.62 -4.57 -1.68
CA ALA A 23 4.64 -5.63 -1.86
C ALA A 23 3.67 -5.27 -2.97
N MET A 24 3.30 -6.26 -3.78
CA MET A 24 2.23 -6.12 -4.76
C MET A 24 0.90 -6.27 -4.04
N LEU A 25 -0.02 -5.35 -4.30
CA LEU A 25 -1.26 -5.27 -3.54
C LEU A 25 -2.43 -6.06 -4.13
N GLY A 26 -2.31 -6.49 -5.38
CA GLY A 26 -3.40 -7.14 -6.06
C GLY A 26 -4.22 -6.16 -6.88
N ASN A 27 -5.36 -6.59 -7.37
CA ASN A 27 -6.16 -5.80 -8.29
C ASN A 27 -6.99 -4.75 -7.55
N ASN A 28 -6.90 -3.49 -8.01
CA ASN A 28 -7.69 -2.38 -7.50
C ASN A 28 -7.65 -2.26 -5.97
N PRO A 29 -6.47 -2.04 -5.38
CA PRO A 29 -6.33 -2.03 -3.93
C PRO A 29 -6.91 -0.81 -3.23
N PHE A 30 -7.15 0.27 -3.95
CA PHE A 30 -7.63 1.53 -3.38
C PHE A 30 -9.15 1.59 -3.44
N SER A 31 -9.78 1.87 -2.29
CA SER A 31 -11.22 2.13 -2.22
C SER A 31 -11.41 3.59 -1.88
N THR A 32 -12.16 4.30 -2.73
CA THR A 32 -12.44 5.72 -2.56
C THR A 32 -13.88 5.93 -2.15
N THR A 33 -14.16 7.07 -1.55
CA THR A 33 -15.53 7.49 -1.19
C THR A 33 -15.73 8.91 -1.69
N ALA A 34 -16.78 9.12 -2.43
CA ALA A 34 -17.12 10.45 -2.96
C ALA A 34 -17.18 11.46 -1.81
N SER A 35 -16.60 12.63 -2.04
CA SER A 35 -16.55 13.74 -1.09
C SER A 35 -15.68 13.46 0.13
N SER A 36 -14.78 12.48 0.05
CA SER A 36 -13.87 12.13 1.14
C SER A 36 -12.43 12.10 0.65
N GLN A 37 -11.49 12.46 1.55
CA GLN A 37 -10.06 12.35 1.28
C GLN A 37 -9.49 11.03 1.78
N THR A 38 -10.26 10.25 2.52
CA THR A 38 -9.79 9.00 3.10
C THR A 38 -9.85 7.89 2.07
N ILE A 39 -8.71 7.23 1.88
CA ILE A 39 -8.57 6.08 0.98
C ILE A 39 -8.33 4.85 1.81
N THR A 40 -9.10 3.81 1.57
CA THR A 40 -8.88 2.50 2.20
C THR A 40 -8.06 1.64 1.27
N VAL A 41 -6.98 1.06 1.79
CA VAL A 41 -6.11 0.17 1.03
C VAL A 41 -6.33 -1.25 1.48
N THR A 42 -6.52 -2.15 0.53
CA THR A 42 -6.57 -3.59 0.80
C THR A 42 -5.22 -4.20 0.45
N GLU A 43 -4.54 -4.70 1.47
CA GLU A 43 -3.25 -5.38 1.32
C GLU A 43 -3.24 -6.52 2.33
N ASN A 44 -3.51 -7.73 1.86
CA ASN A 44 -3.67 -8.89 2.74
C ASN A 44 -2.40 -9.17 3.53
N ASN A 45 -2.57 -9.35 4.84
CA ASN A 45 -1.48 -9.66 5.76
C ASN A 45 -0.35 -8.63 5.66
N HIS A 46 -0.70 -7.35 5.70
CA HIS A 46 0.25 -6.28 5.40
C HIS A 46 1.37 -6.14 6.43
N GLY A 47 1.16 -6.56 7.67
CA GLY A 47 2.20 -6.48 8.69
C GLY A 47 2.62 -5.06 9.06
N ARG A 48 1.86 -4.05 8.65
CA ARG A 48 2.18 -2.65 8.89
C ARG A 48 1.55 -2.17 10.19
N SER A 49 2.03 -1.04 10.70
CA SER A 49 1.52 -0.44 11.93
C SER A 49 1.05 0.98 11.66
N SER A 50 0.08 1.42 12.44
CA SER A 50 -0.38 2.81 12.36
C SER A 50 0.78 3.75 12.63
N GLY A 51 0.89 4.80 11.81
CA GLY A 51 2.00 5.74 11.85
C GLY A 51 3.13 5.41 10.90
N ASN A 52 3.15 4.21 10.30
CA ASN A 52 4.11 3.92 9.24
C ASN A 52 3.86 4.84 8.06
N THR A 53 4.92 5.18 7.32
CA THR A 53 4.83 5.93 6.08
C THR A 53 5.00 4.97 4.92
N VAL A 54 4.01 4.93 4.03
CA VAL A 54 3.97 4.00 2.91
C VAL A 54 3.93 4.80 1.62
N ARG A 55 4.73 4.38 0.64
CA ARG A 55 4.72 4.94 -0.70
C ARG A 55 4.16 3.91 -1.66
N PHE A 56 3.32 4.37 -2.59
CA PHE A 56 2.73 3.53 -3.63
C PHE A 56 3.37 3.83 -4.97
N ARG A 57 3.50 2.80 -5.80
CA ARG A 57 4.01 2.90 -7.17
C ARG A 57 3.15 2.08 -8.11
N ASN A 58 3.23 2.41 -9.39
CA ASN A 58 2.55 1.68 -10.47
C ASN A 58 1.03 1.73 -10.33
N VAL A 59 0.52 2.88 -9.88
CA VAL A 59 -0.91 3.13 -9.82
C VAL A 59 -1.40 3.44 -11.21
N GLN A 60 -2.51 2.81 -11.61
CA GLN A 60 -3.09 3.01 -12.94
C GLN A 60 -4.37 3.80 -12.85
N GLY A 61 -4.55 4.68 -13.81
CA GLY A 61 -5.78 5.44 -13.96
C GLY A 61 -5.91 6.57 -12.96
N SER A 62 -7.14 6.81 -12.56
CA SER A 62 -7.49 7.91 -11.66
C SER A 62 -8.52 7.42 -10.66
N PRO A 63 -8.09 6.62 -9.66
CA PRO A 63 -9.05 6.10 -8.69
C PRO A 63 -9.78 7.23 -7.99
N GLY A 64 -11.09 7.13 -7.92
CA GLY A 64 -11.92 8.16 -7.32
C GLY A 64 -11.92 9.49 -8.09
N GLY A 65 -11.44 9.50 -9.34
CA GLY A 65 -11.31 10.72 -10.13
C GLY A 65 -10.04 11.50 -9.83
N VAL A 66 -9.13 10.97 -9.01
CA VAL A 66 -7.88 11.63 -8.64
C VAL A 66 -6.74 10.98 -9.43
N PRO A 67 -5.89 11.78 -10.11
CA PRO A 67 -4.84 11.22 -10.97
C PRO A 67 -3.90 10.31 -10.19
N PHE A 68 -3.35 9.31 -10.87
CA PHE A 68 -2.43 8.34 -10.27
C PHE A 68 -1.22 9.02 -9.61
N SER A 69 -0.76 10.14 -10.17
CA SER A 69 0.40 10.85 -9.64
C SER A 69 0.20 11.33 -8.21
N THR A 70 -1.03 11.63 -7.82
CA THR A 70 -1.33 12.01 -6.44
C THR A 70 -1.13 10.85 -5.48
N TYR A 71 -1.47 9.63 -5.92
CA TYR A 71 -1.27 8.42 -5.12
C TYR A 71 0.21 8.04 -5.01
N GLU A 72 1.01 8.43 -6.00
CA GLU A 72 2.43 8.08 -6.05
C GLU A 72 3.33 9.14 -5.43
N ASN A 73 2.83 9.85 -4.43
CA ASN A 73 3.58 10.87 -3.73
C ASN A 73 4.89 10.30 -3.18
N SER A 74 6.00 10.91 -3.55
CA SER A 74 7.34 10.42 -3.18
C SER A 74 7.60 10.50 -1.68
N SER A 75 6.89 11.37 -0.97
CA SER A 75 6.98 11.46 0.50
C SER A 75 6.14 10.41 1.20
N GLY A 76 5.33 9.66 0.46
CA GLY A 76 4.47 8.64 1.02
C GLY A 76 3.31 9.21 1.82
N PHE A 77 2.59 8.31 2.46
CA PHE A 77 1.43 8.67 3.28
C PHE A 77 1.55 7.99 4.64
N SER A 78 1.21 8.71 5.69
CA SER A 78 1.09 8.13 7.02
C SER A 78 -0.22 7.34 7.08
N ILE A 79 -0.16 6.10 7.52
CA ILE A 79 -1.31 5.20 7.49
C ILE A 79 -1.88 4.96 8.86
N THR A 80 -3.15 4.58 8.90
CA THR A 80 -3.85 4.10 10.08
C THR A 80 -4.33 2.69 9.80
N VAL A 81 -3.84 1.73 10.57
CA VAL A 81 -4.22 0.32 10.38
C VAL A 81 -5.60 0.08 10.95
N THR A 82 -6.47 -0.53 10.16
CA THR A 82 -7.83 -0.87 10.59
C THR A 82 -7.98 -2.36 10.84
N THR A 83 -7.37 -3.21 9.99
CA THR A 83 -7.37 -4.67 10.16
C THR A 83 -6.03 -5.20 9.68
N THR A 84 -5.82 -6.52 9.81
CA THR A 84 -4.61 -7.15 9.26
C THR A 84 -4.51 -7.04 7.75
N ASN A 85 -5.62 -6.74 7.08
CA ASN A 85 -5.70 -6.70 5.63
C ASN A 85 -5.99 -5.32 5.06
N LYS A 86 -6.24 -4.33 5.91
CA LYS A 86 -6.65 -2.99 5.43
C LYS A 86 -6.05 -1.90 6.29
N TYR A 87 -5.77 -0.79 5.64
CA TYR A 87 -5.39 0.44 6.33
C TYR A 87 -5.88 1.63 5.53
N THR A 88 -5.84 2.81 6.12
CA THR A 88 -6.31 4.03 5.49
C THR A 88 -5.23 5.10 5.48
N PHE A 89 -5.36 6.02 4.54
CA PHE A 89 -4.54 7.24 4.53
C PHE A 89 -5.36 8.38 3.95
N SER A 90 -4.91 9.61 4.19
CA SER A 90 -5.52 10.79 3.60
C SER A 90 -4.81 11.15 2.31
N LEU A 91 -5.57 11.21 1.23
CA LEU A 91 -5.02 11.54 -0.09
C LEU A 91 -4.63 13.02 -0.20
N GLY A 92 -5.21 13.86 0.66
CA GLY A 92 -4.96 15.29 0.60
C GLY A 92 -5.85 16.03 -0.39
N THR A 93 -6.62 15.30 -1.18
CA THR A 93 -7.59 15.86 -2.09
C THR A 93 -8.83 14.99 -2.08
N THR A 94 -9.98 15.57 -2.36
CA THR A 94 -11.26 14.90 -2.23
C THR A 94 -11.55 14.06 -3.46
N ALA A 95 -11.91 12.80 -3.26
CA ALA A 95 -12.38 11.93 -4.34
C ALA A 95 -13.78 12.39 -4.77
N SER A 96 -14.08 12.22 -6.04
CA SER A 96 -15.38 12.58 -6.59
C SER A 96 -16.28 11.36 -6.83
N ILE A 97 -15.72 10.16 -6.76
CA ILE A 97 -16.44 8.93 -7.09
C ILE A 97 -16.12 7.89 -6.01
N THR A 98 -17.16 7.14 -5.62
CA THR A 98 -17.00 5.97 -4.76
C THR A 98 -16.71 4.77 -5.66
N GLU A 99 -15.50 4.23 -5.56
CA GLU A 99 -15.09 3.10 -6.42
C GLU A 99 -13.86 2.42 -5.86
N GLU A 100 -13.50 1.29 -6.47
CA GLU A 100 -12.21 0.64 -6.25
C GLU A 100 -11.35 0.86 -7.49
N GLY A 101 -10.07 1.13 -7.28
CA GLY A 101 -9.20 1.42 -8.40
C GLY A 101 -7.73 1.20 -8.09
N GLY A 102 -6.90 1.63 -9.03
CA GLY A 102 -5.45 1.51 -8.95
C GLY A 102 -4.86 0.48 -9.91
N GLY A 103 -5.67 -0.48 -10.36
CA GLY A 103 -5.24 -1.51 -11.29
C GLY A 103 -4.50 -2.65 -10.62
N PRO A 104 -3.96 -3.59 -11.42
CA PRO A 104 -3.36 -4.82 -10.89
C PRO A 104 -1.88 -4.71 -10.53
N THR A 105 -1.27 -3.54 -10.76
CA THR A 105 0.19 -3.41 -10.66
C THR A 105 0.66 -2.55 -9.51
N VAL A 106 -0.24 -2.09 -8.64
CA VAL A 106 0.15 -1.24 -7.51
C VAL A 106 1.07 -1.98 -6.58
N SER A 107 2.18 -1.35 -6.21
CA SER A 107 3.05 -1.86 -5.15
C SER A 107 3.15 -0.82 -4.04
N ALA A 108 3.41 -1.29 -2.83
CA ALA A 108 3.53 -0.46 -1.64
C ALA A 108 4.82 -0.81 -0.92
N GLY A 109 5.49 0.19 -0.41
CA GLY A 109 6.71 -0.03 0.32
C GLY A 109 7.14 1.21 1.08
N PRO A 110 8.26 1.14 1.79
CA PRO A 110 8.76 2.28 2.55
C PRO A 110 9.33 3.35 1.64
N VAL A 111 9.24 4.59 2.09
CA VAL A 111 9.75 5.74 1.33
C VAL A 111 11.24 5.61 1.07
N THR A 112 11.98 5.00 2.00
CA THR A 112 13.44 4.89 1.91
C THR A 112 13.91 3.80 0.97
N LEU A 113 13.03 2.95 0.46
CA LEU A 113 13.39 1.90 -0.48
C LEU A 113 13.56 2.51 -1.87
N GLU A 114 14.74 2.39 -2.46
CA GLU A 114 15.05 3.09 -3.70
C GLU A 114 14.60 2.37 -4.95
N ALA A 115 14.69 1.05 -4.96
CA ALA A 115 14.41 0.27 -6.15
C ALA A 115 13.35 -0.78 -5.86
N TRP A 116 12.18 -0.56 -6.37
CA TRP A 116 11.07 -1.50 -6.16
C TRP A 116 9.89 -1.27 -7.12
#